data_3be99fa5421590a990e2f52daab28da0
#
_entry.id   3be99fa5421590a990e2f52daab28da0
#
_cell.length_a   1.000
_cell.length_b   1.000
_cell.length_c   1.000
_cell.angle_alpha   90.00
_cell.angle_beta   90.00
_cell.angle_gamma   90.00
#
_symmetry.space_group_name_H-M   'P 1'
#
loop_
_entity.id
_entity.type
_entity.pdbx_description
1 polymer ?
#
loop_
_entity_poly.entity_id
_entity_poly.type
_entity_poly.pdbx_seq_one_letter_code
_entity_poly.pdbx_strand_id
1 'polypeptide(L)'
;MICPNCGSNISDKRKRCDRCGTDLMIYKKIYRASNFYYNNGLARAKVRDLSGAVVALRKSLELNKANTNARNLLGLVYYEMGETVAALSEWVISRHLQPADNDAEE
;
A
#
# COMPACT_ATOMS: atom_id res chain seq x y z
N MET A 1 -8.96 -2.09 -10.98
CA MET A 1 -8.20 -3.15 -10.29
C MET A 1 -7.36 -3.92 -11.28
N ILE A 2 -6.16 -4.29 -10.93
CA ILE A 2 -5.29 -5.12 -11.76
C ILE A 2 -5.38 -6.57 -11.25
N CYS A 3 -5.59 -7.53 -12.16
CA CYS A 3 -5.63 -8.94 -11.79
C CYS A 3 -4.29 -9.39 -11.23
N PRO A 4 -4.25 -9.92 -10.00
CA PRO A 4 -2.98 -10.35 -9.40
C PRO A 4 -2.37 -11.57 -10.08
N ASN A 5 -3.13 -12.33 -10.87
CA ASN A 5 -2.64 -13.50 -11.57
C ASN A 5 -2.09 -13.17 -12.95
N CYS A 6 -2.81 -12.42 -13.78
CA CYS A 6 -2.42 -12.18 -15.18
C CYS A 6 -2.05 -10.72 -15.49
N GLY A 7 -2.23 -9.79 -14.55
CA GLY A 7 -1.89 -8.39 -14.74
C GLY A 7 -2.87 -7.58 -15.58
N SER A 8 -3.99 -8.16 -16.02
CA SER A 8 -4.99 -7.46 -16.82
C SER A 8 -5.72 -6.42 -16.00
N ASN A 9 -6.07 -5.29 -16.63
CA ASN A 9 -6.90 -4.28 -16.00
C ASN A 9 -8.37 -4.73 -16.01
N ILE A 10 -9.02 -4.71 -14.84
CA ILE A 10 -10.35 -5.27 -14.63
C ILE A 10 -11.23 -4.25 -13.93
N SER A 11 -12.52 -4.23 -14.28
CA SER A 11 -13.52 -3.45 -13.55
C SER A 11 -13.64 -3.93 -12.10
N ASP A 12 -13.76 -3.00 -11.16
CA ASP A 12 -13.95 -3.32 -9.74
C ASP A 12 -15.26 -4.07 -9.45
N LYS A 13 -16.19 -4.05 -10.39
CA LYS A 13 -17.47 -4.75 -10.28
C LYS A 13 -17.40 -6.23 -10.65
N ARG A 14 -16.31 -6.66 -11.30
CA ARG A 14 -16.13 -8.05 -11.71
C ARG A 14 -15.78 -8.94 -10.53
N LYS A 15 -16.35 -10.15 -10.53
CA LYS A 15 -16.04 -11.18 -9.52
C LYS A 15 -14.92 -12.10 -9.98
N ARG A 16 -14.73 -12.23 -11.29
CA ARG A 16 -13.69 -13.04 -11.89
C ARG A 16 -12.99 -12.27 -13.00
N CYS A 17 -11.72 -12.60 -13.21
CA CYS A 17 -10.96 -12.05 -14.32
C CYS A 17 -11.47 -12.60 -15.64
N ASP A 18 -11.73 -11.74 -16.63
CA ASP A 18 -12.19 -12.14 -17.94
C ASP A 18 -11.15 -12.94 -18.72
N ARG A 19 -9.87 -12.70 -18.45
CA ARG A 19 -8.78 -13.31 -19.21
C ARG A 19 -8.35 -14.65 -18.65
N CYS A 20 -8.16 -14.75 -17.34
CA CYS A 20 -7.61 -15.94 -16.70
C CYS A 20 -8.62 -16.70 -15.82
N GLY A 21 -9.80 -16.13 -15.58
CA GLY A 21 -10.84 -16.77 -14.77
C GLY A 21 -10.58 -16.76 -13.26
N THR A 22 -9.54 -16.06 -12.80
CA THR A 22 -9.21 -16.00 -11.37
C THR A 22 -10.36 -15.39 -10.57
N ASP A 23 -10.68 -16.01 -9.42
CA ASP A 23 -11.66 -15.46 -8.49
C ASP A 23 -11.07 -14.23 -7.80
N LEU A 24 -11.72 -13.07 -8.01
CA LEU A 24 -11.23 -11.79 -7.51
C LEU A 24 -11.77 -11.44 -6.11
N MET A 25 -12.75 -12.20 -5.60
CA MET A 25 -13.41 -11.85 -4.33
C MET A 25 -12.44 -11.90 -3.15
N ILE A 26 -11.58 -12.90 -3.10
CA ILE A 26 -10.55 -13.02 -2.05
C ILE A 26 -9.57 -11.86 -2.13
N TYR A 27 -9.09 -11.53 -3.33
CA TYR A 27 -8.15 -10.43 -3.54
C TYR A 27 -8.76 -9.09 -3.19
N LYS A 28 -10.04 -8.88 -3.51
CA LYS A 28 -10.75 -7.65 -3.14
C LYS A 28 -10.85 -7.50 -1.62
N LYS A 29 -11.11 -8.59 -0.91
CA LYS A 29 -11.13 -8.58 0.56
C LYS A 29 -9.75 -8.22 1.13
N ILE A 30 -8.69 -8.78 0.58
CA ILE A 30 -7.31 -8.49 0.99
C ILE A 30 -6.99 -7.00 0.75
N TYR A 31 -7.34 -6.47 -0.41
CA TYR A 31 -7.10 -5.06 -0.73
C TYR A 31 -7.90 -4.11 0.17
N ARG A 32 -9.14 -4.46 0.49
CA ARG A 32 -9.93 -3.67 1.45
C ARG A 32 -9.31 -3.70 2.84
N ALA A 33 -8.84 -4.85 3.29
CA ALA A 33 -8.16 -4.97 4.57
C ALA A 33 -6.86 -4.17 4.59
N SER A 34 -6.08 -4.23 3.52
CA SER A 34 -4.87 -3.42 3.37
C SER A 34 -5.19 -1.94 3.50
N ASN A 35 -6.21 -1.45 2.79
CA ASN A 35 -6.63 -0.06 2.84
C ASN A 35 -7.19 0.34 4.20
N PHE A 36 -7.87 -0.56 4.88
CA PHE A 36 -8.32 -0.33 6.26
C PHE A 36 -7.14 -0.03 7.19
N TYR A 37 -6.09 -0.84 7.11
CA TYR A 37 -4.90 -0.62 7.93
C TYR A 37 -4.12 0.63 7.50
N TYR A 38 -4.10 0.95 6.21
CA TYR A 38 -3.54 2.20 5.73
C TYR A 38 -4.28 3.40 6.33
N ASN A 39 -5.61 3.40 6.31
CA ASN A 39 -6.42 4.48 6.87
C ASN A 39 -6.22 4.59 8.40
N ASN A 40 -6.08 3.47 9.08
CA ASN A 40 -5.75 3.43 10.51
C ASN A 40 -4.39 4.07 10.77
N GLY A 41 -3.38 3.69 9.97
CA GLY A 41 -2.05 4.29 10.07
C GLY A 41 -2.06 5.79 9.83
N LEU A 42 -2.83 6.25 8.83
CA LEU A 42 -2.98 7.68 8.54
C LEU A 42 -3.60 8.42 9.72
N ALA A 43 -4.65 7.87 10.32
CA ALA A 43 -5.30 8.49 11.47
C ALA A 43 -4.35 8.58 12.67
N ARG A 44 -3.57 7.54 12.93
CA ARG A 44 -2.57 7.53 14.00
C ARG A 44 -1.46 8.56 13.76
N ALA A 45 -0.99 8.66 12.53
CA ALA A 45 0.02 9.64 12.14
C ALA A 45 -0.47 11.07 12.36
N LYS A 46 -1.73 11.35 12.06
CA LYS A 46 -2.33 12.67 12.27
C LYS A 46 -2.36 13.11 13.72
N VAL A 47 -2.51 12.17 14.66
CA VAL A 47 -2.48 12.46 16.11
C VAL A 47 -1.09 12.22 16.71
N ARG A 48 -0.07 12.09 15.88
CA ARG A 48 1.34 11.91 16.27
C ARG A 48 1.63 10.61 17.01
N ASP A 49 0.77 9.60 16.88
CA ASP A 49 1.05 8.23 17.33
C ASP A 49 1.88 7.51 16.27
N LEU A 50 3.15 7.88 16.16
CA LEU A 50 4.03 7.41 15.09
C LEU A 50 4.32 5.93 15.18
N SER A 51 4.56 5.41 16.39
CA SER A 51 4.77 3.97 16.59
C SER A 51 3.57 3.13 16.18
N GLY A 52 2.36 3.57 16.56
CA GLY A 52 1.13 2.89 16.16
C GLY A 52 0.89 2.99 14.65
N ALA A 53 1.25 4.11 14.05
CA ALA A 53 1.17 4.29 12.59
C ALA A 53 2.07 3.29 11.87
N VAL A 54 3.31 3.09 12.32
CA VAL A 54 4.24 2.12 11.74
C VAL A 54 3.64 0.71 11.80
N VAL A 55 3.10 0.30 12.94
CA VAL A 55 2.49 -1.03 13.09
C VAL A 55 1.35 -1.22 12.10
N ALA A 56 0.44 -0.25 12.00
CA ALA A 56 -0.71 -0.33 11.09
C ALA A 56 -0.26 -0.35 9.63
N LEU A 57 0.70 0.48 9.24
CA LEU A 57 1.18 0.55 7.86
C LEU A 57 1.94 -0.71 7.45
N ARG A 58 2.72 -1.31 8.34
CA ARG A 58 3.36 -2.59 8.09
C ARG A 58 2.33 -3.70 7.87
N LYS A 59 1.25 -3.69 8.65
CA LYS A 59 0.15 -4.64 8.48
C LYS A 59 -0.52 -4.46 7.11
N SER A 60 -0.75 -3.22 6.70
CA SER A 60 -1.27 -2.91 5.36
C SER A 60 -0.39 -3.51 4.26
N LEU A 61 0.94 -3.36 4.38
CA LEU A 61 1.90 -3.86 3.39
C LEU A 61 2.06 -5.38 3.43
N GLU A 62 1.85 -6.04 4.57
CA GLU A 62 1.79 -7.49 4.64
C GLU A 62 0.64 -8.04 3.80
N LEU A 63 -0.50 -7.35 3.80
CA LEU A 63 -1.68 -7.74 3.03
C LEU A 63 -1.58 -7.39 1.56
N ASN A 64 -0.94 -6.25 1.23
CA ASN A 64 -0.75 -5.81 -0.15
C ASN A 64 0.58 -5.05 -0.27
N LYS A 65 1.62 -5.74 -0.70
CA LYS A 65 2.97 -5.15 -0.87
C LYS A 65 3.02 -4.05 -1.91
N ALA A 66 2.06 -4.03 -2.83
CA ALA A 66 1.98 -3.02 -3.89
C ALA A 66 1.18 -1.78 -3.47
N ASN A 67 0.75 -1.69 -2.21
CA ASN A 67 0.05 -0.50 -1.71
C ASN A 67 1.03 0.66 -1.55
N THR A 68 1.21 1.41 -2.62
CA THR A 68 2.18 2.51 -2.70
C THR A 68 1.84 3.62 -1.70
N ASN A 69 0.55 3.89 -1.48
CA ASN A 69 0.13 4.91 -0.51
C ASN A 69 0.60 4.55 0.91
N ALA A 70 0.49 3.28 1.28
CA ALA A 70 0.97 2.81 2.59
C ALA A 70 2.49 2.92 2.69
N ARG A 71 3.24 2.60 1.64
CA ARG A 71 4.70 2.75 1.65
C ARG A 71 5.13 4.20 1.75
N ASN A 72 4.50 5.09 0.99
CA ASN A 72 4.82 6.51 1.04
C ASN A 72 4.55 7.09 2.43
N LEU A 73 3.43 6.74 3.02
CA LEU A 73 3.10 7.20 4.36
C LEU A 73 4.04 6.60 5.41
N LEU A 74 4.40 5.33 5.28
CA LEU A 74 5.36 4.68 6.18
C LEU A 74 6.72 5.36 6.11
N GLY A 75 7.19 5.69 4.91
CA GLY A 75 8.42 6.45 4.73
C GLY A 75 8.37 7.81 5.42
N LEU A 76 7.25 8.52 5.27
CA LEU A 76 7.06 9.81 5.93
C LEU A 76 7.06 9.67 7.45
N VAL A 77 6.41 8.65 7.99
CA VAL A 77 6.38 8.38 9.44
C VAL A 77 7.78 8.07 9.95
N TYR A 78 8.55 7.24 9.26
CA TYR A 78 9.94 6.96 9.63
C TYR A 78 10.79 8.23 9.62
N TYR A 79 10.59 9.09 8.63
CA TYR A 79 11.29 10.37 8.56
C TYR A 79 10.98 11.23 9.79
N GLU A 80 9.70 11.31 10.18
CA GLU A 80 9.26 12.04 11.36
C GLU A 80 9.83 11.46 12.67
N MET A 81 10.10 10.15 12.68
CA MET A 81 10.76 9.49 13.81
C MET A 81 12.28 9.66 13.80
N GLY A 82 12.85 10.28 12.78
CA GLY A 82 14.29 10.43 12.62
C GLY A 82 14.98 9.23 12.00
N GLU A 83 14.26 8.25 11.49
CA GLU A 83 14.80 7.04 10.87
C GLU A 83 14.97 7.25 9.35
N THR A 84 15.91 8.10 8.97
CA THR A 84 16.08 8.55 7.59
C THR A 84 16.39 7.42 6.61
N VAL A 85 17.22 6.46 7.00
CA VAL A 85 17.58 5.33 6.13
C VAL A 85 16.37 4.47 5.81
N ALA A 86 15.55 4.17 6.81
CA ALA A 86 14.32 3.40 6.62
C ALA A 86 13.34 4.16 5.72
N ALA A 87 13.21 5.48 5.90
CA ALA A 87 12.37 6.33 5.07
C ALA A 87 12.78 6.28 3.60
N LEU A 88 14.07 6.44 3.32
CA LEU A 88 14.60 6.39 1.95
C LEU A 88 14.39 5.02 1.32
N SER A 89 14.56 3.94 2.08
CA SER A 89 14.33 2.58 1.59
C SER A 89 12.88 2.38 1.13
N GLU A 90 11.91 2.85 1.91
CA GLU A 90 10.49 2.74 1.55
C GLU A 90 10.16 3.56 0.30
N TRP A 91 10.71 4.76 0.17
CA TRP A 91 10.49 5.59 -1.01
C TRP A 91 11.12 5.00 -2.28
N VAL A 92 12.29 4.39 -2.18
CA VAL A 92 12.91 3.71 -3.33
C VAL A 92 12.05 2.53 -3.79
N ILE A 93 11.54 1.73 -2.88
CA ILE A 93 10.62 0.62 -3.22
C ILE A 93 9.35 1.15 -3.88
N SER A 94 8.79 2.24 -3.36
CA SER A 94 7.60 2.87 -3.91
C SER A 94 7.81 3.32 -5.36
N ARG A 95 8.96 3.91 -5.68
CA ARG A 95 9.30 4.31 -7.05
C ARG A 95 9.39 3.11 -8.00
N HIS A 96 9.94 2.00 -7.53
CA HIS A 96 10.00 0.76 -8.33
C HIS A 96 8.62 0.20 -8.64
N LEU A 97 7.67 0.31 -7.72
CA LEU A 97 6.31 -0.17 -7.92
C LEU A 97 5.50 0.70 -8.86
N GLN A 98 5.76 2.02 -8.87
CA GLN A 98 5.04 3.00 -9.71
C GLN A 98 6.02 3.98 -10.37
N PRO A 99 6.85 3.52 -11.32
CA PRO A 99 7.87 4.39 -11.92
C PRO A 99 7.31 5.58 -12.71
N ALA A 100 6.07 5.51 -13.17
CA ALA A 100 5.42 6.59 -13.89
C ALA A 100 4.72 7.61 -12.97
N ASP A 101 4.54 7.27 -11.71
CA ASP A 101 3.92 8.10 -10.68
C ASP A 101 4.92 8.27 -9.54
N ASN A 102 5.53 9.44 -9.45
CA ASN A 102 6.67 9.69 -8.59
C ASN A 102 6.32 10.54 -7.38
N ASP A 103 5.17 10.36 -6.79
CA ASP A 103 4.75 11.10 -5.60
C ASP A 103 5.76 10.96 -4.45
N ALA A 104 6.45 9.85 -4.37
CA ALA A 104 7.46 9.61 -3.35
C ALA A 104 8.73 10.46 -3.51
N GLU A 105 8.94 11.08 -4.66
CA GLU A 105 10.09 11.96 -4.90
C GLU A 105 9.89 13.37 -4.33
N GLU A 106 8.66 13.75 -4.10
CA GLU A 106 8.33 15.06 -3.56
C GLU A 106 8.40 15.08 -2.04
#